data_678b9a766f4bb81e03947a86ade650b4
#
_entry.id   678b9a766f4bb81e03947a86ade650b4
#
_cell.length_a   1.000
_cell.length_b   1.000
_cell.length_c   1.000
_cell.angle_alpha   90.00
_cell.angle_beta   90.00
_cell.angle_gamma   90.00
#
_symmetry.space_group_name_H-M   'P 1'
#
loop_
_entity.id
_entity.type
_entity.pdbx_description
1 polymer ?
#
loop_
_entity_poly.entity_id
_entity_poly.type
_entity_poly.pdbx_seq_one_letter_code
_entity_poly.pdbx_strand_id
1 'polypeptide(L)'
;MKALRNNAIFQAMFIGSITGLAGVILFVFILQLPTTTEEAAETIPTTVQTPEEQQVQQQYFALQHGVFSNFDSAAQFLGTYPTLNKAAVVKVGDQYFVWSRLDTEKVETALTIVPTGFYKKIKIASSCPNPAELQLPVTLKDPKLFSAEDTKAIDKKQVPEDWTGIMTEVSKLSTNPNVVRLHMFINYFESLDCLKVTF
;
A
#
# COMPACT_ATOMS: atom_id res chain seq x y z
N MET A 1 -56.36 23.37 -27.50
CA MET A 1 -55.27 23.17 -26.54
C MET A 1 -54.50 21.82 -26.60
N LYS A 2 -54.68 20.97 -27.64
CA LYS A 2 -53.97 19.69 -27.79
C LYS A 2 -52.67 19.76 -28.62
N ALA A 3 -52.48 20.76 -29.44
CA ALA A 3 -51.32 20.87 -30.34
C ALA A 3 -50.02 21.30 -29.64
N LEU A 4 -50.10 22.08 -28.54
CA LEU A 4 -48.93 22.58 -27.79
C LEU A 4 -48.26 21.51 -26.93
N ARG A 5 -48.99 20.44 -26.55
CA ARG A 5 -48.45 19.37 -25.69
C ARG A 5 -47.59 18.37 -26.47
N ASN A 6 -47.87 18.20 -27.79
CA ASN A 6 -47.06 17.31 -28.63
C ASN A 6 -45.66 17.91 -28.94
N ASN A 7 -45.57 19.24 -29.07
CA ASN A 7 -44.28 19.89 -29.33
C ASN A 7 -43.31 19.78 -28.14
N ALA A 8 -43.79 19.86 -26.90
CA ALA A 8 -42.93 19.76 -25.71
C ALA A 8 -42.35 18.35 -25.52
N ILE A 9 -43.17 17.31 -25.80
CA ILE A 9 -42.73 15.92 -25.74
C ILE A 9 -41.72 15.62 -26.84
N PHE A 10 -41.98 16.10 -28.07
CA PHE A 10 -41.09 15.94 -29.22
C PHE A 10 -39.74 16.67 -28.96
N GLN A 11 -39.77 17.85 -28.38
CA GLN A 11 -38.59 18.64 -28.05
C GLN A 11 -37.76 17.98 -26.95
N ALA A 12 -38.38 17.41 -25.91
CA ALA A 12 -37.69 16.66 -24.86
C ALA A 12 -37.03 15.37 -25.39
N MET A 13 -37.74 14.66 -26.30
CA MET A 13 -37.22 13.46 -26.95
C MET A 13 -36.00 13.76 -27.84
N PHE A 14 -36.04 14.88 -28.57
CA PHE A 14 -34.99 15.30 -29.49
C PHE A 14 -33.72 15.73 -28.70
N ILE A 15 -33.88 16.48 -27.61
CA ILE A 15 -32.76 16.91 -26.74
C ILE A 15 -32.15 15.70 -26.05
N GLY A 16 -32.97 14.76 -25.53
CA GLY A 16 -32.47 13.55 -24.88
C GLY A 16 -31.69 12.64 -25.82
N SER A 17 -32.13 12.51 -27.10
CA SER A 17 -31.41 11.73 -28.11
C SER A 17 -30.05 12.33 -28.47
N ILE A 18 -29.97 13.65 -28.60
CA ILE A 18 -28.71 14.34 -28.94
C ILE A 18 -27.72 14.24 -27.81
N THR A 19 -28.16 14.45 -26.57
CA THR A 19 -27.27 14.32 -25.39
C THR A 19 -26.81 12.89 -25.15
N GLY A 20 -27.69 11.89 -25.37
CA GLY A 20 -27.35 10.48 -25.29
C GLY A 20 -26.32 10.06 -26.34
N LEU A 21 -26.52 10.49 -27.59
CA LEU A 21 -25.59 10.19 -28.70
C LEU A 21 -24.22 10.83 -28.48
N ALA A 22 -24.18 12.08 -28.01
CA ALA A 22 -22.94 12.76 -27.69
C ALA A 22 -22.15 12.05 -26.57
N GLY A 23 -22.86 11.55 -25.56
CA GLY A 23 -22.22 10.76 -24.47
C GLY A 23 -21.59 9.46 -24.97
N VAL A 24 -22.27 8.73 -25.85
CA VAL A 24 -21.76 7.49 -26.45
C VAL A 24 -20.52 7.76 -27.31
N ILE A 25 -20.54 8.80 -28.13
CA ILE A 25 -19.41 9.17 -28.99
C ILE A 25 -18.20 9.53 -28.16
N LEU A 26 -18.38 10.30 -27.06
CA LEU A 26 -17.31 10.70 -26.16
C LEU A 26 -16.71 9.48 -25.43
N PHE A 27 -17.54 8.54 -25.00
CA PHE A 27 -17.10 7.29 -24.39
C PHE A 27 -16.29 6.40 -25.35
N VAL A 28 -16.77 6.24 -26.59
CA VAL A 28 -16.03 5.48 -27.63
C VAL A 28 -14.70 6.16 -27.97
N PHE A 29 -14.66 7.50 -27.98
CA PHE A 29 -13.42 8.24 -28.24
C PHE A 29 -12.39 8.03 -27.12
N ILE A 30 -12.81 7.97 -25.85
CA ILE A 30 -11.93 7.66 -24.71
C ILE A 30 -11.39 6.23 -24.82
N LEU A 31 -12.19 5.26 -25.27
CA LEU A 31 -11.76 3.88 -25.46
C LEU A 31 -10.82 3.69 -26.67
N GLN A 32 -10.79 4.63 -27.60
CA GLN A 32 -9.90 4.61 -28.78
C GLN A 32 -8.59 5.36 -28.57
N LEU A 33 -8.36 5.97 -27.39
CA LEU A 33 -7.05 6.49 -27.08
C LEU A 33 -6.07 5.31 -27.03
N PRO A 34 -5.03 5.28 -27.89
CA PRO A 34 -4.07 4.19 -27.90
C PRO A 34 -3.38 4.14 -26.53
N THR A 35 -3.62 3.07 -25.78
CA THR A 35 -2.71 2.66 -24.74
C THR A 35 -1.41 2.30 -25.45
N THR A 36 -0.45 3.17 -25.40
CA THR A 36 0.92 2.91 -25.89
C THR A 36 1.49 1.73 -25.11
N THR A 37 1.31 0.53 -25.70
CA THR A 37 2.14 -0.62 -25.39
C THR A 37 3.42 -0.40 -26.17
N GLU A 38 4.47 0.04 -25.50
CA GLU A 38 5.81 0.09 -26.09
C GLU A 38 6.30 -1.33 -26.34
N GLU A 39 6.21 -1.75 -27.60
CA GLU A 39 6.96 -2.88 -28.12
C GLU A 39 8.26 -2.31 -28.72
N ALA A 40 9.39 -2.88 -28.28
CA ALA A 40 10.73 -2.43 -28.49
C ALA A 40 11.13 -2.36 -29.98
N ALA A 41 11.71 -1.23 -30.40
CA ALA A 41 12.63 -1.16 -31.55
C ALA A 41 13.83 -0.31 -31.13
N GLU A 42 15.00 -0.92 -31.21
CA GLU A 42 16.31 -0.33 -30.97
C GLU A 42 16.56 0.91 -31.81
N THR A 43 16.77 2.04 -31.18
CA THR A 43 17.62 3.12 -31.69
C THR A 43 18.27 3.82 -30.51
N ILE A 44 19.59 3.75 -30.44
CA ILE A 44 20.40 4.39 -29.41
C ILE A 44 20.41 5.90 -29.65
N PRO A 45 19.82 6.72 -28.74
CA PRO A 45 20.26 8.08 -28.54
C PRO A 45 21.03 8.15 -27.21
N THR A 46 22.26 8.62 -27.29
CA THR A 46 23.05 9.06 -26.14
C THR A 46 22.24 10.10 -25.34
N THR A 47 21.54 9.67 -24.33
CA THR A 47 20.84 10.54 -23.39
C THR A 47 21.72 10.71 -22.16
N VAL A 48 22.03 11.95 -21.85
CA VAL A 48 22.61 12.39 -20.58
C VAL A 48 21.80 11.76 -19.46
N GLN A 49 22.37 10.80 -18.75
CA GLN A 49 21.77 10.17 -17.58
C GLN A 49 21.70 11.22 -16.45
N THR A 50 20.51 11.79 -16.26
CA THR A 50 20.13 12.28 -14.93
C THR A 50 20.21 11.06 -14.00
N PRO A 51 20.81 11.16 -12.79
CA PRO A 51 20.85 10.03 -11.88
C PRO A 51 19.40 9.60 -11.57
N GLU A 52 18.97 8.46 -12.11
CA GLU A 52 17.73 7.83 -11.66
C GLU A 52 17.90 7.56 -10.17
N GLU A 53 17.08 8.20 -9.34
CA GLU A 53 16.96 7.86 -7.93
C GLU A 53 16.65 6.36 -7.86
N GLN A 54 17.62 5.57 -7.41
CA GLN A 54 17.45 4.14 -7.23
C GLN A 54 16.32 3.92 -6.24
N GLN A 55 15.19 3.42 -6.72
CA GLN A 55 14.04 3.08 -5.90
C GLN A 55 13.90 1.57 -5.82
N VAL A 56 13.87 1.04 -4.59
CA VAL A 56 13.59 -0.37 -4.32
C VAL A 56 12.17 -0.50 -3.79
N GLN A 57 11.38 -1.38 -4.40
CA GLN A 57 9.96 -1.56 -4.05
C GLN A 57 9.61 -3.02 -3.90
N GLN A 58 8.77 -3.34 -2.89
CA GLN A 58 8.24 -4.69 -2.67
C GLN A 58 6.76 -4.67 -2.28
N GLN A 59 6.04 -5.73 -2.66
CA GLN A 59 4.62 -5.92 -2.34
C GLN A 59 4.47 -6.71 -1.04
N TYR A 60 3.49 -6.29 -0.22
CA TYR A 60 3.09 -6.89 1.03
C TYR A 60 1.56 -6.95 1.16
N PHE A 61 1.10 -7.65 2.20
CA PHE A 61 -0.31 -7.73 2.57
C PHE A 61 -0.46 -7.39 4.05
N ALA A 62 -1.04 -6.21 4.33
CA ALA A 62 -1.34 -5.80 5.68
C ALA A 62 -2.71 -6.34 6.10
N LEU A 63 -2.80 -6.99 7.27
CA LEU A 63 -4.10 -7.34 7.84
C LEU A 63 -4.69 -6.11 8.52
N GLN A 64 -5.62 -5.48 7.83
CA GLN A 64 -6.25 -4.22 8.20
C GLN A 64 -7.59 -4.43 8.90
N HIS A 65 -7.79 -3.74 10.04
CA HIS A 65 -9.02 -3.80 10.84
C HIS A 65 -9.83 -2.51 10.81
N GLY A 66 -9.23 -1.40 10.40
CA GLY A 66 -9.93 -0.12 10.28
C GLY A 66 -9.10 0.95 9.60
N VAL A 67 -9.80 2.00 9.17
CA VAL A 67 -9.22 3.24 8.62
C VAL A 67 -9.91 4.42 9.29
N PHE A 68 -9.14 5.38 9.75
CA PHE A 68 -9.62 6.51 10.55
C PHE A 68 -9.03 7.83 10.04
N SER A 69 -9.76 8.91 10.24
CA SER A 69 -9.32 10.26 9.86
C SER A 69 -8.39 10.91 10.89
N ASN A 70 -8.30 10.35 12.10
CA ASN A 70 -7.43 10.87 13.17
C ASN A 70 -6.93 9.73 14.07
N PHE A 71 -5.82 10.00 14.75
CA PHE A 71 -5.15 9.05 15.64
C PHE A 71 -6.02 8.62 16.82
N ASP A 72 -6.74 9.56 17.43
CA ASP A 72 -7.53 9.28 18.64
C ASP A 72 -8.64 8.25 18.38
N SER A 73 -9.30 8.35 17.22
CA SER A 73 -10.32 7.37 16.80
C SER A 73 -9.71 5.98 16.57
N ALA A 74 -8.51 5.91 15.97
CA ALA A 74 -7.80 4.64 15.79
C ALA A 74 -7.36 4.04 17.13
N ALA A 75 -6.86 4.87 18.05
CA ALA A 75 -6.45 4.45 19.39
C ALA A 75 -7.64 3.97 20.22
N GLN A 76 -8.76 4.69 20.16
CA GLN A 76 -10.00 4.28 20.82
C GLN A 76 -10.51 2.94 20.30
N PHE A 77 -10.45 2.73 18.98
CA PHE A 77 -10.79 1.45 18.36
C PHE A 77 -9.90 0.32 18.90
N LEU A 78 -8.58 0.50 18.99
CA LEU A 78 -7.69 -0.50 19.58
C LEU A 78 -8.03 -0.78 21.05
N GLY A 79 -8.36 0.25 21.84
CA GLY A 79 -8.76 0.10 23.24
C GLY A 79 -10.06 -0.70 23.41
N THR A 80 -10.94 -0.67 22.40
CA THR A 80 -12.20 -1.43 22.42
C THR A 80 -12.00 -2.94 22.18
N TYR A 81 -10.90 -3.32 21.48
CA TYR A 81 -10.64 -4.71 21.08
C TYR A 81 -9.32 -5.24 21.66
N PRO A 82 -9.34 -5.86 22.85
CA PRO A 82 -8.12 -6.42 23.47
C PRO A 82 -7.41 -7.49 22.63
N THR A 83 -8.12 -8.11 21.69
CA THR A 83 -7.55 -9.06 20.71
C THR A 83 -6.56 -8.42 19.75
N LEU A 84 -6.63 -7.09 19.60
CA LEU A 84 -5.73 -6.28 18.78
C LEU A 84 -4.58 -5.65 19.59
N ASN A 85 -4.25 -6.16 20.78
CA ASN A 85 -3.21 -5.62 21.66
C ASN A 85 -1.79 -5.61 21.04
N LYS A 86 -1.60 -6.30 19.93
CA LYS A 86 -0.35 -6.31 19.13
C LYS A 86 -0.48 -5.60 17.78
N ALA A 87 -1.65 -5.02 17.51
CA ALA A 87 -1.85 -4.21 16.33
C ALA A 87 -1.23 -2.82 16.51
N ALA A 88 -0.97 -2.16 15.41
CA ALA A 88 -0.41 -0.82 15.39
C ALA A 88 -1.27 0.13 14.56
N VAL A 89 -1.18 1.42 14.89
CA VAL A 89 -1.74 2.51 14.09
C VAL A 89 -0.65 3.02 13.16
N VAL A 90 -0.89 2.97 11.85
CA VAL A 90 0.05 3.43 10.82
C VAL A 90 -0.55 4.63 10.10
N LYS A 91 0.16 5.75 10.09
CA LYS A 91 -0.26 6.93 9.33
C LYS A 91 0.27 6.84 7.90
N VAL A 92 -0.63 6.83 6.91
CA VAL A 92 -0.28 6.90 5.48
C VAL A 92 -1.07 8.05 4.85
N GLY A 93 -0.39 9.08 4.41
CA GLY A 93 -1.02 10.33 4.00
C GLY A 93 -1.81 10.96 5.15
N ASP A 94 -3.08 11.27 4.91
CA ASP A 94 -3.97 11.89 5.91
C ASP A 94 -4.84 10.88 6.66
N GLN A 95 -4.56 9.58 6.52
CA GLN A 95 -5.34 8.51 7.13
C GLN A 95 -4.52 7.68 8.12
N TYR A 96 -5.23 7.12 9.11
CA TYR A 96 -4.68 6.24 10.14
C TYR A 96 -5.26 4.84 9.97
N PHE A 97 -4.40 3.89 9.75
CA PHE A 97 -4.74 2.49 9.50
C PHE A 97 -4.43 1.65 10.73
N VAL A 98 -5.34 0.79 11.13
CA VAL A 98 -5.07 -0.22 12.16
C VAL A 98 -4.69 -1.53 11.48
N TRP A 99 -3.42 -1.90 11.60
CA TRP A 99 -2.87 -3.14 11.07
C TRP A 99 -2.40 -4.06 12.21
N SER A 100 -2.70 -5.36 12.12
CA SER A 100 -2.28 -6.34 13.13
C SER A 100 -1.10 -7.20 12.71
N ARG A 101 -0.81 -7.29 11.40
CA ARG A 101 0.36 -7.99 10.86
C ARG A 101 0.66 -7.57 9.43
N LEU A 102 1.89 -7.84 9.00
CA LEU A 102 2.38 -7.58 7.65
C LEU A 102 2.88 -8.90 7.05
N ASP A 103 2.13 -9.46 6.11
CA ASP A 103 2.41 -10.73 5.46
C ASP A 103 3.12 -10.50 4.11
N THR A 104 3.98 -11.44 3.72
CA THR A 104 4.66 -11.41 2.41
C THR A 104 3.79 -11.98 1.31
N GLU A 105 2.79 -12.79 1.68
CA GLU A 105 1.84 -13.43 0.79
C GLU A 105 0.41 -13.26 1.33
N LYS A 106 -0.57 -13.28 0.43
CA LYS A 106 -1.98 -13.25 0.83
C LYS A 106 -2.36 -14.58 1.45
N VAL A 107 -2.81 -14.55 2.69
CA VAL A 107 -3.35 -15.73 3.38
C VAL A 107 -4.86 -15.80 3.13
N GLU A 108 -5.34 -16.88 2.54
CA GLU A 108 -6.76 -17.06 2.23
C GLU A 108 -7.56 -17.71 3.37
N THR A 109 -6.91 -18.00 4.50
CA THR A 109 -7.57 -18.62 5.65
C THR A 109 -8.58 -17.66 6.27
N ALA A 110 -9.76 -18.18 6.60
CA ALA A 110 -10.80 -17.43 7.31
C ALA A 110 -10.23 -16.87 8.63
N LEU A 111 -10.29 -15.56 8.77
CA LEU A 111 -9.79 -14.88 9.96
C LEU A 111 -10.88 -14.95 11.04
N THR A 112 -10.61 -15.65 12.12
CA THR A 112 -11.50 -15.77 13.28
C THR A 112 -11.29 -14.67 14.32
N ILE A 113 -10.47 -13.66 13.98
CA ILE A 113 -10.14 -12.53 14.88
C ILE A 113 -11.30 -11.55 14.89
N VAL A 114 -11.70 -11.13 16.08
CA VAL A 114 -12.69 -10.07 16.29
C VAL A 114 -11.96 -8.81 16.78
N PRO A 115 -12.13 -7.65 16.13
CA PRO A 115 -12.94 -7.38 14.93
C PRO A 115 -12.37 -8.05 13.68
N THR A 116 -13.24 -8.41 12.75
CA THR A 116 -12.83 -9.01 11.47
C THR A 116 -11.94 -8.04 10.70
N GLY A 117 -10.79 -8.54 10.24
CA GLY A 117 -9.88 -7.81 9.36
C GLY A 117 -9.95 -8.32 7.93
N PHE A 118 -9.33 -7.59 7.01
CA PHE A 118 -9.12 -8.03 5.63
C PHE A 118 -7.69 -7.72 5.18
N TYR A 119 -7.19 -8.50 4.22
CA TYR A 119 -5.87 -8.25 3.65
C TYR A 119 -5.91 -7.13 2.64
N LYS A 120 -5.21 -6.05 2.98
CA LYS A 120 -4.95 -4.93 2.08
C LYS A 120 -3.59 -5.15 1.41
N LYS A 121 -3.59 -5.21 0.08
CA LYS A 121 -2.36 -5.21 -0.71
C LYS A 121 -1.73 -3.82 -0.63
N ILE A 122 -0.46 -3.77 -0.26
CA ILE A 122 0.34 -2.55 -0.18
C ILE A 122 1.67 -2.74 -0.90
N LYS A 123 2.28 -1.65 -1.30
CA LYS A 123 3.66 -1.60 -1.79
C LYS A 123 4.47 -0.71 -0.85
N ILE A 124 5.60 -1.23 -0.39
CA ILE A 124 6.59 -0.49 0.38
C ILE A 124 7.74 -0.17 -0.58
N ALA A 125 8.06 1.10 -0.72
CA ALA A 125 9.13 1.60 -1.56
C ALA A 125 10.13 2.39 -0.72
N SER A 126 11.42 2.25 -1.04
CA SER A 126 12.51 3.01 -0.45
C SER A 126 13.29 3.75 -1.55
N SER A 127 13.58 5.02 -1.28
CA SER A 127 14.52 5.85 -2.03
C SER A 127 15.62 6.41 -1.12
N CYS A 128 15.93 5.68 -0.03
CA CYS A 128 16.89 6.11 0.97
C CYS A 128 18.31 6.14 0.41
N PRO A 129 19.14 7.13 0.77
CA PRO A 129 20.52 7.22 0.31
C PRO A 129 21.43 6.16 0.94
N ASN A 130 21.09 5.67 2.14
CA ASN A 130 21.81 4.59 2.79
C ASN A 130 21.47 3.25 2.13
N PRO A 131 22.45 2.46 1.66
CA PRO A 131 22.19 1.19 0.98
C PRO A 131 21.38 0.17 1.79
N ALA A 132 21.58 0.08 3.10
CA ALA A 132 20.84 -0.84 3.95
C ALA A 132 19.38 -0.41 4.10
N GLU A 133 19.12 0.89 4.23
CA GLU A 133 17.76 1.45 4.27
C GLU A 133 17.07 1.41 2.90
N LEU A 134 17.84 1.58 1.81
CA LEU A 134 17.33 1.41 0.45
C LEU A 134 16.79 -0.01 0.24
N GLN A 135 17.46 -1.02 0.80
CA GLN A 135 17.08 -2.42 0.69
C GLN A 135 16.01 -2.85 1.71
N LEU A 136 15.56 -1.98 2.63
CA LEU A 136 14.54 -2.31 3.63
C LEU A 136 13.31 -3.03 3.07
N PRO A 137 12.72 -2.65 1.92
CA PRO A 137 11.59 -3.38 1.38
C PRO A 137 11.92 -4.84 1.07
N VAL A 138 13.13 -5.16 0.63
CA VAL A 138 13.59 -6.53 0.37
C VAL A 138 13.92 -7.25 1.67
N THR A 139 14.65 -6.58 2.56
CA THR A 139 15.06 -7.08 3.87
C THR A 139 13.86 -7.53 4.71
N LEU A 140 12.81 -6.73 4.75
CA LEU A 140 11.56 -7.07 5.44
C LEU A 140 10.87 -8.33 4.88
N LYS A 141 11.19 -8.76 3.66
CA LYS A 141 10.63 -9.94 3.03
C LYS A 141 11.34 -11.24 3.43
N ASP A 142 12.60 -11.16 3.82
CA ASP A 142 13.40 -12.34 4.16
C ASP A 142 12.93 -12.96 5.49
N PRO A 143 12.36 -14.19 5.48
CA PRO A 143 11.87 -14.84 6.69
C PRO A 143 12.98 -15.16 7.69
N LYS A 144 14.23 -15.34 7.25
CA LYS A 144 15.38 -15.65 8.10
C LYS A 144 15.70 -14.53 9.08
N LEU A 145 15.41 -13.28 8.70
CA LEU A 145 15.66 -12.12 9.54
C LEU A 145 14.66 -11.96 10.70
N PHE A 146 13.61 -12.77 10.73
CA PHE A 146 12.55 -12.74 11.76
C PHE A 146 12.51 -14.02 12.60
N SER A 147 13.49 -14.91 12.44
CA SER A 147 13.66 -16.09 13.28
C SER A 147 14.64 -15.79 14.44
N ALA A 148 14.25 -16.14 15.66
CA ALA A 148 15.09 -15.91 16.85
C ALA A 148 16.44 -16.68 16.80
N GLU A 149 16.51 -17.74 15.99
CA GLU A 149 17.72 -18.57 15.86
C GLU A 149 18.71 -18.00 14.85
N ASP A 150 18.23 -17.28 13.83
CA ASP A 150 19.05 -16.80 12.71
C ASP A 150 19.64 -15.40 12.94
N THR A 151 19.17 -14.65 13.95
CA THR A 151 19.66 -13.28 14.22
C THR A 151 21.16 -13.19 14.54
N LYS A 152 21.81 -14.30 14.90
CA LYS A 152 23.25 -14.35 15.18
C LYS A 152 24.13 -14.35 13.93
N ALA A 153 23.58 -14.65 12.77
CA ALA A 153 24.30 -14.79 11.49
C ALA A 153 23.98 -13.68 10.47
N ILE A 154 23.27 -12.61 10.88
CA ILE A 154 22.89 -11.53 9.97
C ILE A 154 24.15 -10.77 9.55
N ASP A 155 24.39 -10.70 8.24
CA ASP A 155 25.40 -9.80 7.69
C ASP A 155 24.98 -8.35 7.94
N LYS A 156 25.73 -7.68 8.84
CA LYS A 156 25.49 -6.28 9.24
C LYS A 156 25.49 -5.28 8.07
N LYS A 157 25.96 -5.69 6.89
CA LYS A 157 25.91 -4.87 5.68
C LYS A 157 24.57 -4.89 4.97
N GLN A 158 23.71 -5.87 5.28
CA GLN A 158 22.40 -6.06 4.63
C GLN A 158 21.23 -5.44 5.41
N VAL A 159 21.48 -5.03 6.65
CA VAL A 159 20.46 -4.45 7.53
C VAL A 159 20.96 -3.13 8.09
N PRO A 160 20.05 -2.19 8.47
CA PRO A 160 20.43 -0.99 9.19
C PRO A 160 21.17 -1.29 10.51
N GLU A 161 22.01 -0.36 10.96
CA GLU A 161 22.87 -0.58 12.14
C GLU A 161 22.09 -0.88 13.43
N ASP A 162 20.92 -0.29 13.57
CA ASP A 162 20.02 -0.44 14.71
C ASP A 162 19.09 -1.65 14.64
N TRP A 163 19.08 -2.40 13.50
CA TRP A 163 18.20 -3.53 13.23
C TRP A 163 18.13 -4.53 14.39
N THR A 164 19.30 -4.95 14.92
CA THR A 164 19.37 -5.96 15.98
C THR A 164 18.77 -5.45 17.28
N GLY A 165 18.98 -4.18 17.59
CA GLY A 165 18.40 -3.53 18.77
C GLY A 165 16.89 -3.49 18.71
N ILE A 166 16.33 -2.96 17.61
CA ILE A 166 14.89 -2.87 17.39
C ILE A 166 14.27 -4.27 17.36
N MET A 167 14.89 -5.21 16.65
CA MET A 167 14.44 -6.60 16.56
C MET A 167 14.33 -7.26 17.94
N THR A 168 15.30 -7.02 18.83
CA THR A 168 15.29 -7.55 20.19
C THR A 168 14.10 -7.04 21.00
N GLU A 169 13.77 -5.76 20.88
CA GLU A 169 12.62 -5.16 21.58
C GLU A 169 11.28 -5.62 20.98
N VAL A 170 11.18 -5.62 19.66
CA VAL A 170 9.95 -6.01 18.95
C VAL A 170 9.63 -7.51 19.18
N SER A 171 10.64 -8.37 19.25
CA SER A 171 10.46 -9.81 19.52
C SER A 171 9.86 -10.10 20.90
N LYS A 172 9.94 -9.17 21.84
CA LYS A 172 9.25 -9.29 23.15
C LYS A 172 7.72 -9.15 23.01
N LEU A 173 7.24 -8.44 21.97
CA LEU A 173 5.81 -8.25 21.72
C LEU A 173 5.16 -9.52 21.17
N SER A 174 5.86 -10.24 20.29
CA SER A 174 5.30 -11.41 19.61
C SER A 174 6.37 -12.35 19.08
N THR A 175 6.07 -13.64 19.10
CA THR A 175 6.84 -14.68 18.39
C THR A 175 6.36 -14.90 16.95
N ASN A 176 5.25 -14.25 16.55
CA ASN A 176 4.74 -14.33 15.18
C ASN A 176 5.58 -13.42 14.26
N PRO A 177 6.28 -13.96 13.25
CA PRO A 177 7.18 -13.19 12.38
C PRO A 177 6.46 -12.08 11.61
N ASN A 178 5.17 -12.24 11.29
CA ASN A 178 4.41 -11.24 10.55
C ASN A 178 3.99 -10.05 11.44
N VAL A 179 3.81 -10.28 12.73
CA VAL A 179 3.62 -9.22 13.74
C VAL A 179 4.94 -8.48 13.97
N VAL A 180 6.03 -9.23 14.15
CA VAL A 180 7.38 -8.64 14.31
C VAL A 180 7.74 -7.80 13.08
N ARG A 181 7.51 -8.32 11.87
CA ARG A 181 7.73 -7.58 10.62
C ARG A 181 6.94 -6.28 10.55
N LEU A 182 5.68 -6.28 10.99
CA LEU A 182 4.86 -5.08 11.05
C LEU A 182 5.53 -4.00 11.93
N HIS A 183 5.94 -4.35 13.13
CA HIS A 183 6.52 -3.39 14.06
C HIS A 183 7.92 -2.93 13.64
N MET A 184 8.73 -3.81 13.03
CA MET A 184 9.99 -3.43 12.40
C MET A 184 9.76 -2.43 11.26
N PHE A 185 8.80 -2.71 10.39
CA PHE A 185 8.43 -1.80 9.31
C PHE A 185 8.00 -0.43 9.84
N ILE A 186 7.12 -0.38 10.83
CA ILE A 186 6.59 0.87 11.40
C ILE A 186 7.71 1.70 12.00
N ASN A 187 8.62 1.09 12.74
CA ASN A 187 9.73 1.79 13.34
C ASN A 187 10.56 2.56 12.29
N TYR A 188 10.89 1.92 11.17
CA TYR A 188 11.61 2.57 10.07
C TYR A 188 10.73 3.55 9.28
N PHE A 189 9.45 3.23 9.08
CA PHE A 189 8.53 4.07 8.33
C PHE A 189 8.26 5.41 9.02
N GLU A 190 8.23 5.42 10.35
CA GLU A 190 8.06 6.64 11.15
C GLU A 190 9.36 7.47 11.27
N SER A 191 10.51 6.83 11.12
CA SER A 191 11.82 7.49 11.26
C SER A 191 12.45 7.94 9.93
N LEU A 192 12.03 7.37 8.79
CA LEU A 192 12.64 7.56 7.48
C LEU A 192 11.65 8.16 6.47
N ASP A 193 11.81 9.43 6.14
CA ASP A 193 10.97 10.13 5.13
C ASP A 193 11.11 9.55 3.71
N CYS A 194 12.19 8.79 3.46
CA CYS A 194 12.49 8.14 2.18
C CYS A 194 11.74 6.81 1.97
N LEU A 195 11.04 6.29 3.00
CA LEU A 195 10.13 5.16 2.87
C LEU A 195 8.72 5.65 2.49
N LYS A 196 8.10 4.97 1.54
CA LYS A 196 6.74 5.27 1.08
C LYS A 196 5.89 4.02 1.07
N VAL A 197 4.60 4.20 1.41
CA VAL A 197 3.56 3.17 1.28
C VAL A 197 2.55 3.63 0.24
N THR A 198 2.19 2.73 -0.68
CA THR A 198 1.12 2.92 -1.67
C THR A 198 0.19 1.71 -1.69
N PHE A 199 -1.08 1.93 -2.09
CA PHE A 199 -2.15 0.93 -2.11
C PHE A 199 -2.46 0.45 -3.52
#